data_f1089c45527ff23ed8b2220e32127184
#
_entry.id   f1089c45527ff23ed8b2220e32127184
#
_cell.length_a   1.000
_cell.length_b   1.000
_cell.length_c   1.000
_cell.angle_alpha   90.00
_cell.angle_beta   90.00
_cell.angle_gamma   90.00
#
_symmetry.space_group_name_H-M   'P 1'
#
loop_
_entity.id
_entity.type
_entity.pdbx_description
1 polymer ?
#
loop_
_entity_poly.entity_id
_entity_poly.type
_entity_poly.pdbx_seq_one_letter_code
_entity_poly.pdbx_strand_id
1 'polypeptide(L)'
;APLAEAGLQRVNISLDTLDPDKFQTLTRWGSLQDVWAGIHAAERAGLLPVKINCVAVRGTNEADMAALARLTLEHPWQIRFIELMPFAGATGLQTSQLITAPEMQTRIEAALGPLEPLNSGALDGEARLYRLPGGKGDVGFISSVSAPFCSACTRARLTADGKLRLCLLREGEVDLLTPLRAGATLEELRILILDGLWNKPWGHGLAEGVIPLNRAMSEIGG
;
A
#
# COMPACT_ATOMS: atom_id res chain seq x y z
N ALA A 1 -4.97 24.54 -2.74
CA ALA A 1 -3.60 24.35 -3.19
C ALA A 1 -3.57 23.85 -4.63
N PRO A 2 -2.52 24.13 -5.41
CA PRO A 2 -2.54 23.99 -6.88
C PRO A 2 -2.95 22.59 -7.39
N LEU A 3 -2.54 21.52 -6.71
CA LEU A 3 -2.91 20.15 -7.10
C LEU A 3 -4.41 19.87 -6.96
N ALA A 4 -5.05 20.35 -5.91
CA ALA A 4 -6.50 20.19 -5.73
C ALA A 4 -7.27 21.02 -6.79
N GLU A 5 -6.81 22.24 -7.11
CA GLU A 5 -7.36 23.08 -8.17
C GLU A 5 -7.20 22.44 -9.55
N ALA A 6 -6.12 21.68 -9.77
CA ALA A 6 -5.89 20.90 -10.97
C ALA A 6 -6.70 19.57 -11.02
N GLY A 7 -7.56 19.31 -10.03
CA GLY A 7 -8.44 18.14 -10.00
C GLY A 7 -7.96 16.96 -9.18
N LEU A 8 -6.89 17.08 -8.39
CA LEU A 8 -6.51 16.03 -7.43
C LEU A 8 -7.60 15.87 -6.38
N GLN A 9 -8.07 14.65 -6.18
CA GLN A 9 -9.18 14.34 -5.27
C GLN A 9 -8.74 13.64 -3.99
N ARG A 10 -7.66 12.87 -4.03
CA ARG A 10 -7.21 12.01 -2.91
C ARG A 10 -5.69 11.90 -2.88
N VAL A 11 -5.16 11.67 -1.69
CA VAL A 11 -3.73 11.44 -1.48
C VAL A 11 -3.52 10.19 -0.63
N ASN A 12 -2.42 9.50 -0.91
CA ASN A 12 -1.85 8.48 -0.03
C ASN A 12 -0.47 8.98 0.40
N ILE A 13 -0.21 8.98 1.70
CA ILE A 13 1.03 9.46 2.29
C ILE A 13 1.66 8.31 3.06
N SER A 14 2.94 8.04 2.86
CA SER A 14 3.68 7.02 3.63
C SER A 14 4.16 7.61 4.94
N LEU A 15 3.89 6.91 6.05
CA LEU A 15 4.36 7.28 7.38
C LEU A 15 4.46 6.03 8.26
N ASP A 16 5.67 5.53 8.45
CA ASP A 16 5.92 4.26 9.14
C ASP A 16 6.17 4.42 10.64
N THR A 17 6.41 5.64 11.13
CA THR A 17 6.68 5.96 12.53
C THR A 17 6.36 7.43 12.84
N LEU A 18 6.08 7.73 14.11
CA LEU A 18 5.94 9.09 14.63
C LEU A 18 7.21 9.58 15.36
N ASP A 19 8.24 8.74 15.46
CA ASP A 19 9.54 9.07 16.04
C ASP A 19 10.41 9.72 14.96
N PRO A 20 10.91 10.97 15.15
CA PRO A 20 11.70 11.68 14.15
C PRO A 20 13.03 10.99 13.82
N ASP A 21 13.72 10.41 14.80
CA ASP A 21 15.01 9.77 14.61
C ASP A 21 14.85 8.45 13.84
N LYS A 22 13.82 7.67 14.22
CA LYS A 22 13.44 6.47 13.48
C LYS A 22 12.98 6.80 12.07
N PHE A 23 12.19 7.86 11.89
CA PHE A 23 11.75 8.32 10.58
C PHE A 23 12.95 8.66 9.67
N GLN A 24 13.92 9.41 10.18
CA GLN A 24 15.14 9.74 9.44
C GLN A 24 15.95 8.50 9.08
N THR A 25 16.04 7.53 9.99
CA THR A 25 16.74 6.26 9.75
C THR A 25 16.08 5.45 8.64
N LEU A 26 14.74 5.35 8.64
CA LEU A 26 13.96 4.58 7.66
C LEU A 26 13.94 5.24 6.29
N THR A 27 13.76 6.55 6.24
CA THR A 27 13.64 7.30 4.99
C THR A 27 14.98 7.76 4.42
N ARG A 28 16.03 7.77 5.25
CA ARG A 28 17.37 8.25 4.95
C ARG A 28 17.46 9.79 4.76
N TRP A 29 16.46 10.38 4.11
CA TRP A 29 16.46 11.80 3.72
C TRP A 29 15.06 12.38 3.81
N GLY A 30 14.57 12.61 4.89
CA GLY A 30 13.24 13.18 5.05
C GLY A 30 13.11 13.85 6.41
N SER A 31 12.22 14.79 6.49
CA SER A 31 11.81 15.40 7.75
C SER A 31 10.40 14.94 8.07
N LEU A 32 10.20 14.39 9.26
CA LEU A 32 8.86 14.06 9.74
C LEU A 32 7.97 15.31 9.80
N GLN A 33 8.54 16.49 10.06
CA GLN A 33 7.83 17.76 10.10
C GLN A 33 7.27 18.13 8.72
N ASP A 34 7.99 17.85 7.64
CA ASP A 34 7.52 18.10 6.27
C ASP A 34 6.36 17.17 5.91
N VAL A 35 6.40 15.91 6.37
CA VAL A 35 5.27 14.99 6.19
C VAL A 35 4.04 15.49 6.92
N TRP A 36 4.16 15.94 8.17
CA TRP A 36 3.07 16.55 8.93
C TRP A 36 2.50 17.78 8.22
N ALA A 37 3.37 18.67 7.76
CA ALA A 37 2.95 19.85 7.00
C ALA A 37 2.16 19.45 5.74
N GLY A 38 2.60 18.39 5.04
CA GLY A 38 1.92 17.82 3.87
C GLY A 38 0.55 17.23 4.20
N ILE A 39 0.44 16.46 5.28
CA ILE A 39 -0.82 15.87 5.76
C ILE A 39 -1.85 16.97 6.07
N HIS A 40 -1.46 17.96 6.86
CA HIS A 40 -2.35 19.09 7.18
C HIS A 40 -2.67 19.97 5.96
N ALA A 41 -1.76 20.11 5.01
CA ALA A 41 -2.04 20.80 3.77
C ALA A 41 -3.08 20.06 2.91
N ALA A 42 -3.00 18.73 2.86
CA ALA A 42 -3.99 17.90 2.18
C ALA A 42 -5.37 18.01 2.83
N GLU A 43 -5.43 17.95 4.16
CA GLU A 43 -6.65 18.12 4.95
C GLU A 43 -7.28 19.50 4.68
N ARG A 44 -6.51 20.58 4.78
CA ARG A 44 -6.99 21.96 4.48
C ARG A 44 -7.45 22.13 3.03
N ALA A 45 -6.90 21.36 2.11
CA ALA A 45 -7.31 21.37 0.70
C ALA A 45 -8.55 20.50 0.42
N GLY A 46 -9.15 19.87 1.44
CA GLY A 46 -10.34 19.03 1.31
C GLY A 46 -10.08 17.67 0.67
N LEU A 47 -8.83 17.20 0.61
CA LEU A 47 -8.46 15.89 0.06
C LEU A 47 -8.73 14.76 1.08
N LEU A 48 -9.99 14.62 1.48
CA LEU A 48 -10.41 13.69 2.54
C LEU A 48 -11.02 12.40 1.97
N PRO A 49 -10.90 11.27 2.71
CA PRO A 49 -9.98 11.11 3.84
C PRO A 49 -8.52 11.12 3.38
N VAL A 50 -7.65 11.78 4.14
CA VAL A 50 -6.20 11.62 3.93
C VAL A 50 -5.84 10.20 4.32
N LYS A 51 -5.26 9.44 3.37
CA LYS A 51 -4.86 8.06 3.59
C LYS A 51 -3.38 8.01 3.96
N ILE A 52 -3.08 7.49 5.15
CA ILE A 52 -1.73 7.35 5.67
C ILE A 52 -1.39 5.86 5.69
N ASN A 53 -0.36 5.47 4.96
CA ASN A 53 0.09 4.09 4.82
C ASN A 53 1.31 3.82 5.69
N CYS A 54 1.27 2.75 6.46
CA CYS A 54 2.37 2.24 7.27
C CYS A 54 2.64 0.78 6.89
N VAL A 55 3.84 0.47 6.44
CA VAL A 55 4.30 -0.91 6.29
C VAL A 55 4.76 -1.40 7.66
N ALA A 56 4.06 -2.37 8.23
CA ALA A 56 4.39 -2.92 9.54
C ALA A 56 5.52 -3.94 9.44
N VAL A 57 6.61 -3.69 10.15
CA VAL A 57 7.83 -4.51 10.12
C VAL A 57 8.27 -4.85 11.55
N ARG A 58 8.33 -6.16 11.84
CA ARG A 58 8.77 -6.70 13.14
C ARG A 58 10.21 -6.29 13.43
N GLY A 59 10.48 -5.86 14.67
CA GLY A 59 11.79 -5.37 15.10
C GLY A 59 12.12 -3.96 14.60
N THR A 60 11.19 -3.29 13.90
CA THR A 60 11.41 -1.95 13.36
C THR A 60 10.38 -0.94 13.90
N ASN A 61 9.11 -1.08 13.52
CA ASN A 61 8.06 -0.11 13.86
C ASN A 61 6.80 -0.73 14.49
N GLU A 62 6.86 -1.97 14.91
CA GLU A 62 5.73 -2.65 15.54
C GLU A 62 5.20 -1.94 16.79
N ALA A 63 6.06 -1.25 17.52
CA ALA A 63 5.68 -0.47 18.70
C ALA A 63 4.95 0.83 18.35
N ASP A 64 5.09 1.33 17.12
CA ASP A 64 4.52 2.60 16.67
C ASP A 64 3.06 2.45 16.21
N MET A 65 2.59 1.22 15.94
CA MET A 65 1.27 0.97 15.36
C MET A 65 0.12 1.54 16.20
N ALA A 66 0.16 1.39 17.51
CA ALA A 66 -0.88 1.93 18.38
C ALA A 66 -0.88 3.47 18.39
N ALA A 67 0.29 4.10 18.36
CA ALA A 67 0.40 5.56 18.29
C ALA A 67 -0.12 6.10 16.95
N LEU A 68 0.21 5.43 15.84
CA LEU A 68 -0.34 5.77 14.52
C LEU A 68 -1.85 5.58 14.47
N ALA A 69 -2.38 4.45 14.94
CA ALA A 69 -3.82 4.19 14.97
C ALA A 69 -4.57 5.22 15.83
N ARG A 70 -3.97 5.70 16.92
CA ARG A 70 -4.54 6.72 17.80
C ARG A 70 -4.89 8.02 17.07
N LEU A 71 -4.19 8.36 15.99
CA LEU A 71 -4.48 9.55 15.18
C LEU A 71 -5.90 9.54 14.62
N THR A 72 -6.50 8.36 14.42
CA THR A 72 -7.89 8.24 13.95
C THR A 72 -8.93 8.68 14.98
N LEU A 73 -8.57 8.79 16.26
CA LEU A 73 -9.45 9.33 17.31
C LEU A 73 -9.61 10.85 17.16
N GLU A 74 -8.57 11.54 16.69
CA GLU A 74 -8.49 12.99 16.65
C GLU A 74 -8.77 13.58 15.25
N HIS A 75 -8.42 12.81 14.20
CA HIS A 75 -8.48 13.26 12.81
C HIS A 75 -9.35 12.35 11.93
N PRO A 76 -10.02 12.91 10.89
CA PRO A 76 -10.81 12.14 9.93
C PRO A 76 -9.89 11.48 8.87
N TRP A 77 -8.79 10.90 9.31
CA TRP A 77 -7.80 10.25 8.47
C TRP A 77 -8.03 8.74 8.43
N GLN A 78 -7.49 8.11 7.42
CA GLN A 78 -7.50 6.67 7.30
C GLN A 78 -6.06 6.13 7.44
N ILE A 79 -5.75 5.53 8.59
CA ILE A 79 -4.45 4.94 8.85
C ILE A 79 -4.49 3.48 8.37
N ARG A 80 -3.66 3.14 7.39
CA ARG A 80 -3.66 1.82 6.76
C ARG A 80 -2.35 1.10 7.03
N PHE A 81 -2.43 0.01 7.78
CA PHE A 81 -1.31 -0.89 8.03
C PHE A 81 -1.21 -1.94 6.92
N ILE A 82 -0.03 -2.08 6.35
CA ILE A 82 0.25 -2.94 5.22
C ILE A 82 1.18 -4.06 5.69
N GLU A 83 0.83 -5.29 5.39
CA GLU A 83 1.72 -6.42 5.59
C GLU A 83 2.97 -6.29 4.72
N LEU A 84 4.14 -6.54 5.31
CA LEU A 84 5.41 -6.55 4.59
C LEU A 84 5.36 -7.62 3.50
N MET A 85 5.54 -7.19 2.26
CA MET A 85 5.59 -8.08 1.11
C MET A 85 7.06 -8.43 0.78
N PRO A 86 7.41 -9.70 0.60
CA PRO A 86 8.75 -10.09 0.23
C PRO A 86 9.04 -9.77 -1.24
N PHE A 87 10.12 -9.03 -1.49
CA PHE A 87 10.67 -8.72 -2.80
C PHE A 87 12.17 -8.98 -2.82
N ALA A 88 12.71 -9.40 -3.95
CA ALA A 88 14.11 -9.75 -4.12
C ALA A 88 15.09 -8.59 -3.90
N GLY A 89 14.66 -7.36 -4.07
CA GLY A 89 15.49 -6.17 -3.80
C GLY A 89 15.49 -5.72 -2.34
N ALA A 90 14.64 -6.30 -1.50
CA ALA A 90 14.55 -5.95 -0.09
C ALA A 90 15.65 -6.69 0.70
N THR A 91 16.90 -6.26 0.52
CA THR A 91 18.05 -6.79 1.26
C THR A 91 17.84 -6.63 2.76
N GLY A 92 17.81 -7.77 3.48
CA GLY A 92 17.65 -7.81 4.94
C GLY A 92 16.22 -7.99 5.44
N LEU A 93 15.19 -7.87 4.61
CA LEU A 93 13.80 -8.12 4.99
C LEU A 93 13.47 -9.61 4.78
N GLN A 94 13.35 -10.33 5.86
CA GLN A 94 12.99 -11.74 5.85
C GLN A 94 11.52 -11.94 6.18
N THR A 95 10.96 -13.09 5.82
CA THR A 95 9.60 -13.48 6.21
C THR A 95 9.37 -13.46 7.72
N SER A 96 10.44 -13.61 8.52
CA SER A 96 10.39 -13.45 9.99
C SER A 96 10.03 -12.03 10.47
N GLN A 97 10.16 -11.01 9.62
CA GLN A 97 9.79 -9.63 9.92
C GLN A 97 8.33 -9.30 9.58
N LEU A 98 7.61 -10.24 8.98
CA LEU A 98 6.19 -10.09 8.71
C LEU A 98 5.40 -9.97 10.02
N ILE A 99 4.50 -8.99 10.09
CA ILE A 99 3.42 -8.90 11.08
C ILE A 99 2.12 -9.05 10.30
N THR A 100 1.33 -10.05 10.65
CA THR A 100 0.07 -10.31 9.95
C THR A 100 -1.03 -9.32 10.36
N ALA A 101 -2.03 -9.11 9.51
CA ALA A 101 -3.14 -8.21 9.81
C ALA A 101 -3.87 -8.59 11.12
N PRO A 102 -4.17 -9.85 11.43
CA PRO A 102 -4.74 -10.24 12.73
C PRO A 102 -3.83 -9.89 13.91
N GLU A 103 -2.50 -10.05 13.77
CA GLU A 103 -1.55 -9.68 14.82
C GLU A 103 -1.51 -8.16 15.04
N MET A 104 -1.51 -7.37 13.95
CA MET A 104 -1.59 -5.91 14.02
C MET A 104 -2.87 -5.45 14.72
N GLN A 105 -4.00 -6.06 14.35
CA GLN A 105 -5.30 -5.78 14.96
C GLN A 105 -5.26 -6.06 16.47
N THR A 106 -4.82 -7.24 16.89
CA THR A 106 -4.71 -7.61 18.30
C THR A 106 -3.85 -6.60 19.10
N ARG A 107 -2.73 -6.16 18.53
CA ARG A 107 -1.85 -5.17 19.19
C ARG A 107 -2.52 -3.80 19.35
N ILE A 108 -3.24 -3.35 18.33
CA ILE A 108 -3.95 -2.07 18.38
C ILE A 108 -5.12 -2.16 19.36
N GLU A 109 -5.89 -3.24 19.34
CA GLU A 109 -7.00 -3.46 20.25
C GLU A 109 -6.57 -3.54 21.72
N ALA A 110 -5.44 -4.18 22.00
CA ALA A 110 -4.87 -4.24 23.35
C ALA A 110 -4.49 -2.85 23.90
N ALA A 111 -4.14 -1.91 23.04
CA ALA A 111 -3.72 -0.56 23.44
C ALA A 111 -4.83 0.49 23.41
N LEU A 112 -5.83 0.35 22.52
CA LEU A 112 -6.81 1.41 22.21
C LEU A 112 -8.27 0.97 22.35
N GLY A 113 -8.54 -0.30 22.58
CA GLY A 113 -9.89 -0.87 22.63
C GLY A 113 -10.31 -1.54 21.32
N PRO A 114 -11.52 -2.11 21.30
CA PRO A 114 -11.95 -2.98 20.19
C PRO A 114 -12.05 -2.22 18.86
N LEU A 115 -11.72 -2.89 17.79
CA LEU A 115 -11.86 -2.42 16.42
C LEU A 115 -13.17 -2.94 15.81
N GLU A 116 -14.12 -2.06 15.58
CA GLU A 116 -15.40 -2.39 14.97
C GLU A 116 -15.27 -2.43 13.43
N PRO A 117 -15.63 -3.54 12.75
CA PRO A 117 -15.52 -3.62 11.31
C PRO A 117 -16.51 -2.67 10.62
N LEU A 118 -16.02 -1.95 9.63
CA LEU A 118 -16.84 -1.13 8.73
C LEU A 118 -17.26 -1.96 7.51
N ASN A 119 -18.39 -1.57 6.89
CA ASN A 119 -18.90 -2.23 5.68
C ASN A 119 -19.01 -3.77 5.82
N SER A 120 -19.36 -4.25 7.01
CA SER A 120 -19.42 -5.70 7.31
C SER A 120 -18.12 -6.45 6.97
N GLY A 121 -16.97 -5.78 7.05
CA GLY A 121 -15.66 -6.35 6.72
C GLY A 121 -15.33 -6.42 5.23
N ALA A 122 -16.17 -5.85 4.34
CA ALA A 122 -15.86 -5.74 2.92
C ALA A 122 -14.65 -4.82 2.67
N LEU A 123 -13.96 -5.06 1.54
CA LEU A 123 -12.81 -4.26 1.13
C LEU A 123 -13.23 -2.84 0.71
N ASP A 124 -12.45 -1.84 1.13
CA ASP A 124 -12.36 -0.52 0.51
C ASP A 124 -11.05 -0.45 -0.29
N GLY A 125 -11.15 -0.73 -1.57
CA GLY A 125 -9.97 -0.96 -2.40
C GLY A 125 -9.20 -2.21 -1.96
N GLU A 126 -8.06 -2.04 -1.31
CA GLU A 126 -7.22 -3.13 -0.79
C GLU A 126 -7.35 -3.35 0.71
N ALA A 127 -7.97 -2.41 1.43
CA ALA A 127 -8.02 -2.39 2.89
C ALA A 127 -9.35 -2.93 3.42
N ARG A 128 -9.30 -3.69 4.51
CA ARG A 128 -10.44 -3.89 5.40
C ARG A 128 -10.42 -2.80 6.46
N LEU A 129 -11.53 -2.06 6.57
CA LEU A 129 -11.62 -0.91 7.43
C LEU A 129 -12.33 -1.24 8.74
N TYR A 130 -11.83 -0.60 9.79
CA TYR A 130 -12.34 -0.68 11.15
C TYR A 130 -12.38 0.71 11.77
N ARG A 131 -13.17 0.86 12.83
CA ARG A 131 -13.23 2.09 13.61
C ARG A 131 -13.00 1.83 15.09
N LEU A 132 -12.20 2.66 15.72
CA LEU A 132 -12.08 2.70 17.18
C LEU A 132 -13.30 3.41 17.78
N PRO A 133 -13.76 3.03 18.96
CA PRO A 133 -14.87 3.72 19.64
C PRO A 133 -14.57 5.22 19.79
N GLY A 134 -15.50 6.05 19.32
CA GLY A 134 -15.33 7.51 19.32
C GLY A 134 -14.37 8.05 18.25
N GLY A 135 -13.84 7.21 17.37
CA GLY A 135 -12.94 7.62 16.31
C GLY A 135 -13.59 8.49 15.25
N LYS A 136 -12.88 9.52 14.81
CA LYS A 136 -13.26 10.40 13.68
C LYS A 136 -12.85 9.81 12.34
N GLY A 137 -11.77 9.03 12.32
CA GLY A 137 -11.19 8.36 11.17
C GLY A 137 -11.25 6.84 11.28
N ASP A 138 -10.57 6.16 10.36
CA ASP A 138 -10.63 4.72 10.22
C ASP A 138 -9.24 4.08 10.30
N VAL A 139 -9.18 2.86 10.84
CA VAL A 139 -8.02 1.99 10.80
C VAL A 139 -8.22 0.96 9.69
N GLY A 140 -7.27 0.83 8.78
CA GLY A 140 -7.33 -0.13 7.68
C GLY A 140 -6.21 -1.17 7.76
N PHE A 141 -6.49 -2.39 7.30
CA PHE A 141 -5.48 -3.43 7.15
C PHE A 141 -5.44 -3.91 5.70
N ILE A 142 -4.25 -3.89 5.10
CA ILE A 142 -3.96 -4.41 3.76
C ILE A 142 -3.20 -5.72 3.93
N SER A 143 -3.95 -6.82 3.95
CA SER A 143 -3.44 -8.17 4.21
C SER A 143 -3.03 -8.85 2.89
N SER A 144 -1.95 -8.36 2.28
CA SER A 144 -1.47 -8.87 0.99
C SER A 144 -0.89 -10.30 1.07
N VAL A 145 -0.48 -10.74 2.27
CA VAL A 145 0.20 -12.02 2.51
C VAL A 145 -0.71 -13.00 3.24
N SER A 146 -1.24 -12.60 4.41
CA SER A 146 -2.00 -13.52 5.29
C SER A 146 -3.44 -13.76 4.84
N ALA A 147 -4.08 -12.77 4.22
CA ALA A 147 -5.44 -12.88 3.71
C ALA A 147 -5.58 -12.11 2.39
N PRO A 148 -4.94 -12.61 1.31
CA PRO A 148 -4.83 -11.91 0.04
C PRO A 148 -6.20 -11.72 -0.61
N PHE A 149 -6.37 -10.56 -1.24
CA PHE A 149 -7.60 -10.16 -1.95
C PHE A 149 -7.48 -10.36 -3.47
N CYS A 150 -6.73 -11.36 -3.90
CA CYS A 150 -6.39 -11.60 -5.31
C CYS A 150 -7.62 -11.76 -6.21
N SER A 151 -8.69 -12.40 -5.74
CA SER A 151 -9.94 -12.59 -6.49
C SER A 151 -10.66 -11.28 -6.83
N ALA A 152 -10.45 -10.23 -6.03
CA ALA A 152 -11.02 -8.90 -6.25
C ALA A 152 -9.99 -7.89 -6.82
N CYS A 153 -8.78 -8.34 -7.16
CA CYS A 153 -7.70 -7.46 -7.57
C CYS A 153 -7.83 -7.05 -9.04
N THR A 154 -8.12 -5.78 -9.27
CA THR A 154 -8.21 -5.16 -10.61
C THR A 154 -6.95 -4.44 -11.05
N ARG A 155 -5.84 -4.56 -10.30
CA ARG A 155 -4.63 -3.76 -10.52
C ARG A 155 -3.71 -4.36 -11.57
N ALA A 156 -3.15 -3.49 -12.38
CA ALA A 156 -1.98 -3.74 -13.21
C ALA A 156 -1.07 -2.50 -13.09
N ARG A 157 0.21 -2.63 -13.40
CA ARG A 157 1.18 -1.54 -13.33
C ARG A 157 1.93 -1.42 -14.63
N LEU A 158 2.04 -0.21 -15.15
CA LEU A 158 2.93 0.10 -16.26
C LEU A 158 4.27 0.55 -15.66
N THR A 159 5.34 -0.16 -16.01
CA THR A 159 6.70 0.16 -15.56
C THR A 159 7.32 1.29 -16.41
N ALA A 160 8.36 1.94 -15.89
CA ALA A 160 9.02 3.03 -16.62
C ALA A 160 9.69 2.55 -17.93
N ASP A 161 10.05 1.27 -18.00
CA ASP A 161 10.58 0.62 -19.21
C ASP A 161 9.47 0.04 -20.13
N GLY A 162 8.22 0.44 -19.92
CA GLY A 162 7.09 0.18 -20.81
C GLY A 162 6.56 -1.23 -20.81
N LYS A 163 6.66 -1.92 -19.67
CA LYS A 163 6.09 -3.25 -19.47
C LYS A 163 4.85 -3.21 -18.58
N LEU A 164 3.83 -3.97 -18.93
CA LEU A 164 2.63 -4.13 -18.12
C LEU A 164 2.82 -5.32 -17.16
N ARG A 165 3.00 -5.01 -15.87
CA ARG A 165 3.07 -6.00 -14.81
C ARG A 165 1.68 -6.31 -14.27
N LEU A 166 1.30 -7.57 -14.33
CA LEU A 166 -0.07 -8.03 -14.02
C LEU A 166 -0.29 -8.32 -12.54
N CYS A 167 0.77 -8.74 -11.84
CA CYS A 167 0.76 -9.03 -10.42
C CYS A 167 2.03 -8.48 -9.76
N LEU A 168 1.87 -7.86 -8.59
CA LEU A 168 2.98 -7.33 -7.83
C LEU A 168 3.92 -8.44 -7.32
N LEU A 169 3.34 -9.55 -6.86
CA LEU A 169 4.01 -10.66 -6.18
C LEU A 169 4.19 -11.90 -7.08
N ARG A 170 4.13 -11.75 -8.40
CA ARG A 170 4.51 -12.79 -9.37
C ARG A 170 5.36 -12.19 -10.48
N GLU A 171 6.22 -13.02 -11.04
CA GLU A 171 6.89 -12.70 -12.29
C GLU A 171 5.89 -12.72 -13.46
N GLY A 172 6.30 -12.16 -14.57
CA GLY A 172 5.50 -12.07 -15.80
C GLY A 172 5.06 -10.64 -16.08
N GLU A 173 5.46 -10.18 -17.24
CA GLU A 173 5.20 -8.84 -17.75
C GLU A 173 4.87 -8.93 -19.23
N VAL A 174 3.99 -8.04 -19.71
CA VAL A 174 3.69 -7.86 -21.13
C VAL A 174 4.51 -6.69 -21.64
N ASP A 175 5.37 -6.91 -22.63
CA ASP A 175 6.14 -5.84 -23.25
C ASP A 175 5.23 -5.01 -24.17
N LEU A 176 5.02 -3.75 -23.84
CA LEU A 176 4.26 -2.80 -24.64
C LEU A 176 5.16 -1.82 -25.39
N LEU A 177 6.38 -1.59 -24.88
CA LEU A 177 7.27 -0.59 -25.45
C LEU A 177 7.87 -1.04 -26.78
N THR A 178 8.33 -2.28 -26.87
CA THR A 178 8.97 -2.80 -28.09
C THR A 178 8.02 -2.74 -29.30
N PRO A 179 6.79 -3.31 -29.23
CA PRO A 179 5.86 -3.20 -30.35
C PRO A 179 5.44 -1.75 -30.63
N LEU A 180 5.24 -0.92 -29.59
CA LEU A 180 4.93 0.50 -29.80
C LEU A 180 6.01 1.21 -30.62
N ARG A 181 7.28 1.00 -30.28
CA ARG A 181 8.41 1.61 -30.99
C ARG A 181 8.64 1.01 -32.39
N ALA A 182 8.18 -0.21 -32.60
CA ALA A 182 8.15 -0.85 -33.91
C ALA A 182 6.99 -0.36 -34.82
N GLY A 183 6.15 0.55 -34.33
CA GLY A 183 5.04 1.13 -35.10
C GLY A 183 3.73 0.38 -34.93
N ALA A 184 3.56 -0.42 -33.89
CA ALA A 184 2.28 -1.07 -33.59
C ALA A 184 1.16 -0.06 -33.42
N THR A 185 0.01 -0.38 -33.97
CA THR A 185 -1.21 0.42 -33.86
C THR A 185 -1.77 0.39 -32.44
N LEU A 186 -2.63 1.35 -32.11
CA LEU A 186 -3.33 1.35 -30.82
C LEU A 186 -4.17 0.09 -30.62
N GLU A 187 -4.74 -0.47 -31.68
CA GLU A 187 -5.52 -1.70 -31.61
C GLU A 187 -4.66 -2.92 -31.30
N GLU A 188 -3.49 -3.04 -31.89
CA GLU A 188 -2.54 -4.11 -31.55
C GLU A 188 -2.07 -4.01 -30.10
N LEU A 189 -1.77 -2.80 -29.59
CA LEU A 189 -1.44 -2.60 -28.18
C LEU A 189 -2.61 -2.94 -27.25
N ARG A 190 -3.84 -2.57 -27.66
CA ARG A 190 -5.05 -2.92 -26.92
C ARG A 190 -5.20 -4.42 -26.79
N ILE A 191 -4.97 -5.16 -27.87
CA ILE A 191 -5.05 -6.63 -27.87
C ILE A 191 -4.00 -7.22 -26.91
N LEU A 192 -2.75 -6.75 -26.94
CA LEU A 192 -1.69 -7.17 -26.02
C LEU A 192 -2.07 -6.93 -24.56
N ILE A 193 -2.62 -5.76 -24.24
CA ILE A 193 -3.08 -5.42 -22.89
C ILE A 193 -4.22 -6.34 -22.44
N LEU A 194 -5.22 -6.54 -23.30
CA LEU A 194 -6.37 -7.38 -22.98
C LEU A 194 -5.97 -8.85 -22.80
N ASP A 195 -5.11 -9.38 -23.65
CA ASP A 195 -4.58 -10.73 -23.51
C ASP A 195 -3.79 -10.88 -22.23
N GLY A 196 -2.91 -9.92 -21.91
CA GLY A 196 -2.21 -9.88 -20.64
C GLY A 196 -3.15 -9.87 -19.44
N LEU A 197 -4.16 -9.02 -19.44
CA LEU A 197 -5.15 -8.93 -18.36
C LEU A 197 -5.98 -10.22 -18.23
N TRP A 198 -6.33 -10.87 -19.34
CA TRP A 198 -7.03 -12.15 -19.33
C TRP A 198 -6.20 -13.26 -18.72
N ASN A 199 -4.90 -13.25 -18.98
CA ASN A 199 -3.93 -14.21 -18.44
C ASN A 199 -3.36 -13.79 -17.08
N LYS A 200 -3.95 -12.79 -16.41
CA LYS A 200 -3.55 -12.37 -15.08
C LYS A 200 -3.67 -13.52 -14.09
N PRO A 201 -2.61 -13.80 -13.30
CA PRO A 201 -2.64 -14.90 -12.33
C PRO A 201 -3.71 -14.67 -11.25
N TRP A 202 -4.44 -15.72 -10.91
CA TRP A 202 -5.53 -15.71 -9.91
C TRP A 202 -5.03 -15.46 -8.47
N GLY A 203 -3.72 -15.53 -8.23
CA GLY A 203 -3.13 -15.28 -6.92
C GLY A 203 -1.62 -15.08 -7.00
N HIS A 204 -1.06 -14.61 -5.91
CA HIS A 204 0.38 -14.57 -5.75
C HIS A 204 0.95 -15.96 -5.39
N GLY A 205 2.24 -16.18 -5.69
CA GLY A 205 2.90 -17.46 -5.44
C GLY A 205 3.51 -17.60 -4.03
N LEU A 206 3.23 -16.73 -3.09
CA LEU A 206 3.90 -16.75 -1.78
C LEU A 206 3.62 -18.01 -0.97
N ALA A 207 2.40 -18.55 -1.05
CA ALA A 207 2.06 -19.82 -0.42
C ALA A 207 2.81 -21.02 -1.03
N GLU A 208 3.23 -20.88 -2.28
CA GLU A 208 4.03 -21.84 -3.04
C GLU A 208 5.54 -21.57 -2.91
N GLY A 209 5.94 -20.62 -2.07
CA GLY A 209 7.34 -20.18 -1.91
C GLY A 209 7.88 -19.35 -3.07
N VAL A 210 7.04 -18.89 -3.98
CA VAL A 210 7.45 -18.07 -5.12
C VAL A 210 7.52 -16.60 -4.71
N ILE A 211 8.72 -16.04 -4.70
CA ILE A 211 8.99 -14.63 -4.45
C ILE A 211 9.52 -14.01 -5.75
N PRO A 212 9.00 -12.85 -6.20
CA PRO A 212 9.51 -12.20 -7.40
C PRO A 212 10.95 -11.74 -7.21
N LEU A 213 11.84 -12.10 -8.12
CA LEU A 213 13.27 -11.85 -8.03
C LEU A 213 13.76 -10.71 -8.93
N ASN A 214 13.02 -10.39 -9.99
CA ASN A 214 13.52 -9.58 -11.10
C ASN A 214 13.25 -8.08 -10.99
N ARG A 215 12.48 -7.63 -10.00
CA ARG A 215 12.13 -6.21 -9.85
C ARG A 215 12.12 -5.79 -8.39
N ALA A 216 12.73 -4.65 -8.10
CA ALA A 216 12.51 -3.93 -6.85
C ALA A 216 11.21 -3.11 -6.92
N MET A 217 10.65 -2.74 -5.76
CA MET A 217 9.43 -1.91 -5.70
C MET A 217 9.57 -0.58 -6.44
N SER A 218 10.74 0.05 -6.37
CA SER A 218 11.06 1.31 -7.08
C SER A 218 11.00 1.19 -8.60
N GLU A 219 11.18 -0.01 -9.16
CA GLU A 219 11.15 -0.26 -10.61
C GLU A 219 9.73 -0.53 -11.14
N ILE A 220 8.78 -0.73 -10.25
CA ILE A 220 7.38 -1.06 -10.58
C ILE A 220 6.39 -0.02 -10.05
N GLY A 221 6.86 1.18 -9.75
CA GLY A 221 6.03 2.32 -9.39
C GLY A 221 5.43 2.24 -7.97
N GLY A 222 6.20 1.71 -7.02
CA GLY A 222 5.76 1.60 -5.62
C GLY A 222 6.74 2.21 -4.66
#